data_bc11401e64556204080e78cac4b61708
#
_entry.id   bc11401e64556204080e78cac4b61708
#
_cell.length_a   1.000
_cell.length_b   1.000
_cell.length_c   1.000
_cell.angle_alpha   90.00
_cell.angle_beta   90.00
_cell.angle_gamma   90.00
#
_symmetry.space_group_name_H-M   'P 1'
#
loop_
_entity.id
_entity.type
_entity.pdbx_description
1 polymer ?
#
loop_
_entity_poly.entity_id
_entity_poly.type
_entity_poly.pdbx_seq_one_letter_code
_entity_poly.pdbx_strand_id
1 'polypeptide(L)'
;MSPRPPNRDGKALAPAKDWSRRRLLGAGAASCLLLAGCAGGKEGKPRLRVAITSKGDVDTRLLFKAAGIRPEGFDLVYSDFQSGHLVVEALNGGSLDYGGMSEIPPIFAAASTIQSFRQIAVAHGDVNNQAVLVPRGSKAQSIADLRGKRVGYVRATTSQYFLIRMLEEVGLGWDDITPVAMGVSDGAAAFSQGALDGWAIYGFPIQRAIATEGARILRTANGILSGNYLVAAHVDALADPEKSRIIGEYLALVQKAYGWAAANQGEWAAVIAKDIGVPLDHVLDQFRRKSASFELRPVTDAAIASQQQVADLFFRQKLLPKAVDVRPLWDARFNATLPKRG
;
A
#
# COMPACT_ATOMS: atom_id res chain seq x y z
N MET A 1 -53.05 6.04 33.37
CA MET A 1 -53.39 5.85 34.80
C MET A 1 -53.00 4.42 35.18
N SER A 2 -51.93 4.28 35.92
CA SER A 2 -51.61 3.17 36.84
C SER A 2 -50.24 3.40 37.45
N PRO A 3 -50.06 3.25 38.75
CA PRO A 3 -49.02 3.90 39.54
C PRO A 3 -47.75 3.04 39.73
N ARG A 4 -46.62 3.72 39.96
CA ARG A 4 -45.38 3.14 40.43
C ARG A 4 -45.47 2.66 41.90
N PRO A 5 -44.78 1.58 42.29
CA PRO A 5 -44.54 1.27 43.69
C PRO A 5 -43.28 1.95 44.23
N PRO A 6 -43.17 2.10 45.55
CA PRO A 6 -42.21 2.99 46.21
C PRO A 6 -40.85 2.34 46.54
N ASN A 7 -39.86 3.22 46.62
CA ASN A 7 -38.51 2.99 47.10
C ASN A 7 -38.46 2.83 48.60
N ARG A 8 -37.78 1.81 49.12
CA ARG A 8 -37.29 1.69 50.51
C ARG A 8 -35.95 0.96 50.45
N ASP A 9 -34.85 1.66 50.78
CA ASP A 9 -34.10 1.48 52.00
C ASP A 9 -32.87 2.37 51.95
N GLY A 10 -32.85 3.35 52.88
CA GLY A 10 -31.74 4.21 53.14
C GLY A 10 -30.67 3.51 53.99
N LYS A 11 -29.42 3.60 53.52
CA LYS A 11 -28.25 3.48 54.41
C LYS A 11 -27.36 4.71 54.26
N ALA A 12 -27.16 5.39 55.36
CA ALA A 12 -26.35 6.57 55.54
C ALA A 12 -24.87 6.27 55.27
N LEU A 13 -24.22 7.12 54.46
CA LEU A 13 -22.78 7.15 54.28
C LEU A 13 -22.12 7.93 55.40
N ALA A 14 -21.12 7.32 56.03
CA ALA A 14 -20.25 7.91 57.06
C ALA A 14 -19.30 8.94 56.42
N PRO A 15 -18.85 9.98 57.16
CA PRO A 15 -18.05 11.08 56.66
C PRO A 15 -16.60 10.68 56.39
N ALA A 16 -16.03 11.19 55.29
CA ALA A 16 -14.63 11.06 54.92
C ALA A 16 -13.70 11.78 55.92
N LYS A 17 -12.67 11.09 56.34
CA LYS A 17 -11.59 11.61 57.18
C LYS A 17 -10.69 12.54 56.36
N ASP A 18 -10.62 13.82 56.81
CA ASP A 18 -9.63 14.80 56.35
C ASP A 18 -8.21 14.33 56.63
N TRP A 19 -7.40 14.18 55.60
CA TRP A 19 -5.95 14.00 55.72
C TRP A 19 -5.26 15.32 55.42
N SER A 20 -4.81 16.00 56.50
CA SER A 20 -4.10 17.25 56.44
C SER A 20 -2.71 17.11 55.81
N ARG A 21 -2.44 17.99 54.81
CA ARG A 21 -1.20 18.12 54.02
C ARG A 21 0.04 18.64 54.80
N ARG A 22 0.16 18.44 56.11
CA ARG A 22 1.18 19.09 56.90
C ARG A 22 2.09 18.19 57.76
N ARG A 23 2.35 16.92 57.36
CA ARG A 23 3.36 16.11 58.07
C ARG A 23 4.15 15.20 57.14
N LEU A 24 4.90 15.75 56.18
CA LEU A 24 5.97 15.04 55.46
C LEU A 24 7.06 15.99 54.97
N LEU A 25 7.53 16.84 55.88
CA LEU A 25 8.78 17.59 55.73
C LEU A 25 9.66 17.27 56.92
N GLY A 26 10.54 16.33 56.82
CA GLY A 26 11.56 16.04 57.80
C GLY A 26 11.99 14.59 57.81
N ALA A 27 12.95 14.20 57.00
CA ALA A 27 13.99 13.21 57.17
C ALA A 27 14.37 12.60 55.80
N GLY A 28 15.59 12.87 55.34
CA GLY A 28 16.13 12.11 54.21
C GLY A 28 17.08 12.84 53.28
N ALA A 29 17.90 13.76 53.81
CA ALA A 29 19.09 14.21 53.08
C ALA A 29 20.26 13.26 53.43
N ALA A 30 20.35 12.13 52.77
CA ALA A 30 21.55 11.27 52.67
C ALA A 30 21.21 9.97 51.93
N SER A 31 21.25 9.98 50.62
CA SER A 31 21.41 8.79 49.73
C SER A 31 21.22 9.14 48.25
N CYS A 32 21.88 10.18 47.77
CA CYS A 32 21.96 10.52 46.34
C CYS A 32 23.39 10.32 45.82
N LEU A 33 24.00 9.17 46.06
CA LEU A 33 25.27 8.81 45.45
C LEU A 33 25.32 7.26 45.47
N LEU A 34 24.90 6.60 44.42
CA LEU A 34 25.22 5.23 43.98
C LEU A 34 24.09 4.63 43.12
N LEU A 35 23.69 5.33 42.06
CA LEU A 35 22.92 4.69 40.96
C LEU A 35 23.34 5.28 39.59
N ALA A 36 24.68 5.54 39.45
CA ALA A 36 25.29 5.65 38.13
C ALA A 36 25.91 4.27 37.78
N GLY A 37 25.09 3.26 37.78
CA GLY A 37 25.47 1.86 37.52
C GLY A 37 24.58 1.28 36.43
N CYS A 38 25.09 1.23 35.19
CA CYS A 38 24.73 0.27 34.15
C CYS A 38 23.23 0.17 33.80
N ALA A 39 22.67 1.20 33.20
CA ALA A 39 21.65 0.99 32.18
C ALA A 39 22.32 0.65 30.84
N GLY A 40 23.16 -0.37 30.83
CA GLY A 40 23.55 -1.11 29.64
C GLY A 40 22.40 -2.05 29.29
N GLY A 41 21.20 -1.50 29.06
CA GLY A 41 20.15 -2.21 28.33
C GLY A 41 20.75 -2.54 26.99
N LYS A 42 20.79 -3.81 26.58
CA LYS A 42 21.03 -4.20 25.19
C LYS A 42 20.03 -3.39 24.37
N GLU A 43 20.48 -2.29 23.78
CA GLU A 43 19.68 -1.57 22.79
C GLU A 43 19.31 -2.62 21.74
N GLY A 44 18.03 -2.91 21.63
CA GLY A 44 17.53 -3.83 20.62
C GLY A 44 17.96 -3.29 19.26
N LYS A 45 18.19 -4.17 18.29
CA LYS A 45 18.51 -3.72 16.93
C LYS A 45 17.54 -2.63 16.48
N PRO A 46 18.00 -1.62 15.76
CA PRO A 46 17.12 -0.60 15.20
C PRO A 46 16.06 -1.25 14.31
N ARG A 47 14.87 -0.65 14.25
CA ARG A 47 13.72 -1.21 13.55
C ARG A 47 13.31 -0.35 12.37
N LEU A 48 13.03 -1.00 11.22
CA LEU A 48 12.40 -0.37 10.06
C LEU A 48 10.94 -0.87 9.94
N ARG A 49 9.98 0.06 10.02
CA ARG A 49 8.55 -0.22 9.87
C ARG A 49 8.16 -0.15 8.40
N VAL A 50 7.79 -1.29 7.82
CA VAL A 50 7.59 -1.48 6.38
C VAL A 50 6.15 -1.84 6.07
N ALA A 51 5.54 -1.16 5.10
CA ALA A 51 4.24 -1.52 4.56
C ALA A 51 4.34 -2.70 3.59
N ILE A 52 3.42 -3.63 3.70
CA ILE A 52 3.10 -4.62 2.65
C ILE A 52 1.74 -4.24 2.07
N THR A 53 1.73 -3.85 0.79
CA THR A 53 0.53 -3.28 0.15
C THR A 53 -0.35 -4.32 -0.51
N SER A 54 0.15 -5.54 -0.74
CA SER A 54 -0.59 -6.64 -1.38
C SER A 54 0.12 -7.96 -1.12
N LYS A 55 -0.59 -9.05 -1.35
CA LYS A 55 0.00 -10.39 -1.42
C LYS A 55 0.61 -10.66 -2.79
N GLY A 56 1.36 -11.77 -2.87
CA GLY A 56 1.91 -12.27 -4.12
C GLY A 56 3.19 -11.55 -4.52
N ASP A 57 3.31 -11.18 -5.79
CA ASP A 57 4.58 -10.75 -6.43
C ASP A 57 5.24 -9.51 -5.81
N VAL A 58 4.48 -8.68 -5.12
CA VAL A 58 4.97 -7.44 -4.49
C VAL A 58 5.15 -7.55 -2.96
N ASP A 59 4.86 -8.69 -2.34
CA ASP A 59 5.10 -8.91 -0.91
C ASP A 59 6.59 -9.14 -0.65
N THR A 60 7.30 -8.09 -0.27
CA THR A 60 8.74 -8.16 0.02
C THR A 60 9.09 -9.06 1.21
N ARG A 61 8.19 -9.22 2.19
CA ARG A 61 8.34 -10.16 3.31
C ARG A 61 8.37 -11.61 2.81
N LEU A 62 7.41 -11.98 1.95
CA LEU A 62 7.33 -13.29 1.32
C LEU A 62 8.54 -13.53 0.41
N LEU A 63 8.90 -12.53 -0.38
CA LEU A 63 10.02 -12.57 -1.31
C LEU A 63 11.37 -12.75 -0.59
N PHE A 64 11.62 -12.02 0.49
CA PHE A 64 12.84 -12.19 1.31
C PHE A 64 12.93 -13.59 1.90
N LYS A 65 11.80 -14.12 2.38
CA LYS A 65 11.75 -15.49 2.91
C LYS A 65 12.08 -16.52 1.82
N ALA A 66 11.52 -16.37 0.63
CA ALA A 66 11.75 -17.27 -0.50
C ALA A 66 13.20 -17.20 -0.99
N ALA A 67 13.75 -15.99 -1.13
CA ALA A 67 15.12 -15.77 -1.57
C ALA A 67 16.20 -16.03 -0.48
N GLY A 68 15.81 -16.41 0.74
CA GLY A 68 16.76 -16.62 1.85
C GLY A 68 17.46 -15.33 2.31
N ILE A 69 16.87 -14.14 2.00
CA ILE A 69 17.44 -12.85 2.35
C ILE A 69 17.05 -12.46 3.77
N ARG A 70 18.05 -12.08 4.57
CA ARG A 70 17.85 -11.59 5.94
C ARG A 70 18.64 -10.29 6.11
N PRO A 71 18.03 -9.22 6.65
CA PRO A 71 18.79 -8.02 7.00
C PRO A 71 19.75 -8.30 8.14
N GLU A 72 20.93 -7.67 8.07
CA GLU A 72 21.93 -7.71 9.13
C GLU A 72 21.93 -6.36 9.85
N GLY A 73 21.97 -6.39 11.20
CA GLY A 73 22.08 -5.17 12.01
C GLY A 73 20.78 -4.42 12.30
N PHE A 74 19.65 -4.78 11.67
CA PHE A 74 18.33 -4.19 11.96
C PHE A 74 17.21 -5.20 11.83
N ASP A 75 16.05 -4.91 12.42
CA ASP A 75 14.86 -5.72 12.36
C ASP A 75 13.80 -5.08 11.45
N LEU A 76 13.04 -5.91 10.73
CA LEU A 76 11.90 -5.48 9.92
C LEU A 76 10.58 -5.71 10.67
N VAL A 77 9.76 -4.68 10.76
CA VAL A 77 8.41 -4.75 11.30
C VAL A 77 7.44 -4.49 10.17
N TYR A 78 6.72 -5.52 9.76
CA TYR A 78 5.79 -5.44 8.65
C TYR A 78 4.36 -5.15 9.11
N SER A 79 3.65 -4.31 8.35
CA SER A 79 2.22 -4.05 8.49
C SER A 79 1.53 -4.22 7.15
N ASP A 80 0.40 -4.96 7.14
CA ASP A 80 -0.34 -5.27 5.92
C ASP A 80 -1.39 -4.18 5.62
N PHE A 81 -1.46 -3.75 4.37
CA PHE A 81 -2.41 -2.74 3.87
C PHE A 81 -3.13 -3.26 2.63
N GLN A 82 -4.41 -2.96 2.48
CA GLN A 82 -5.21 -3.39 1.33
C GLN A 82 -4.98 -2.52 0.08
N SER A 83 -4.40 -1.31 0.24
CA SER A 83 -4.22 -0.36 -0.86
C SER A 83 -3.20 0.73 -0.53
N GLY A 84 -2.66 1.35 -1.58
CA GLY A 84 -1.61 2.36 -1.46
C GLY A 84 -2.07 3.66 -0.76
N HIS A 85 -3.37 4.03 -0.78
CA HIS A 85 -3.83 5.21 -0.06
C HIS A 85 -3.75 5.03 1.47
N LEU A 86 -4.02 3.82 1.98
CA LEU A 86 -3.86 3.51 3.39
C LEU A 86 -2.38 3.53 3.81
N VAL A 87 -1.46 3.16 2.91
CA VAL A 87 -0.01 3.31 3.13
C VAL A 87 0.38 4.79 3.25
N VAL A 88 -0.17 5.64 2.37
CA VAL A 88 0.07 7.09 2.44
C VAL A 88 -0.46 7.70 3.75
N GLU A 89 -1.65 7.30 4.18
CA GLU A 89 -2.21 7.72 5.48
C GLU A 89 -1.30 7.28 6.65
N ALA A 90 -0.82 6.04 6.63
CA ALA A 90 0.07 5.50 7.65
C ALA A 90 1.45 6.17 7.65
N LEU A 91 2.00 6.53 6.47
CA LEU A 91 3.20 7.35 6.35
C LEU A 91 2.96 8.75 6.92
N ASN A 92 1.88 9.43 6.52
CA ASN A 92 1.55 10.77 7.03
C ASN A 92 1.32 10.78 8.55
N GLY A 93 0.79 9.70 9.10
CA GLY A 93 0.59 9.51 10.55
C GLY A 93 1.84 9.04 11.30
N GLY A 94 3.00 8.87 10.64
CA GLY A 94 4.25 8.46 11.28
C GLY A 94 4.28 7.02 11.82
N SER A 95 3.31 6.17 11.42
CA SER A 95 3.28 4.76 11.85
C SER A 95 4.15 3.84 10.99
N LEU A 96 4.62 4.32 9.84
CA LEU A 96 5.54 3.64 8.92
C LEU A 96 6.79 4.47 8.69
N ASP A 97 7.90 3.78 8.43
CA ASP A 97 9.15 4.38 7.96
C ASP A 97 9.30 4.28 6.44
N TYR A 98 8.73 3.22 5.84
CA TYR A 98 8.88 2.86 4.43
C TYR A 98 7.60 2.22 3.88
N GLY A 99 7.25 2.51 2.62
CA GLY A 99 6.12 1.88 1.95
C GLY A 99 6.20 1.97 0.44
N GLY A 100 5.65 0.93 -0.23
CA GLY A 100 5.49 0.89 -1.68
C GLY A 100 4.04 1.10 -2.09
N MET A 101 3.80 1.83 -3.21
CA MET A 101 2.48 2.09 -3.75
C MET A 101 2.55 2.46 -5.24
N SER A 102 1.43 2.59 -5.92
CA SER A 102 1.41 3.14 -7.29
C SER A 102 1.66 4.67 -7.30
N GLU A 103 1.79 5.26 -8.50
CA GLU A 103 1.97 6.70 -8.68
C GLU A 103 0.80 7.55 -8.15
N ILE A 104 -0.37 6.96 -7.93
CA ILE A 104 -1.63 7.68 -7.73
C ILE A 104 -1.89 8.13 -6.29
N PRO A 105 -1.80 7.28 -5.24
CA PRO A 105 -2.09 7.70 -3.88
C PRO A 105 -1.32 8.94 -3.41
N PRO A 106 -0.02 9.10 -3.72
CA PRO A 106 0.72 10.31 -3.37
C PRO A 106 0.19 11.60 -4.00
N ILE A 107 -0.42 11.52 -5.21
CA ILE A 107 -1.03 12.66 -5.88
C ILE A 107 -2.20 13.21 -5.06
N PHE A 108 -3.08 12.32 -4.58
CA PHE A 108 -4.20 12.73 -3.73
C PHE A 108 -3.74 13.30 -2.39
N ALA A 109 -2.67 12.74 -1.81
CA ALA A 109 -2.06 13.31 -0.60
C ALA A 109 -1.46 14.70 -0.86
N ALA A 110 -0.82 14.92 -2.01
CA ALA A 110 -0.26 16.22 -2.40
C ALA A 110 -1.34 17.31 -2.59
N ALA A 111 -2.59 16.91 -2.90
CA ALA A 111 -3.71 17.83 -2.92
C ALA A 111 -4.13 18.29 -1.50
N SER A 112 -3.71 17.59 -0.44
CA SER A 112 -3.88 17.97 0.96
C SER A 112 -2.72 18.84 1.46
N THR A 113 -2.76 19.24 2.73
CA THR A 113 -1.71 20.06 3.37
C THR A 113 -0.63 19.24 4.07
N ILE A 114 -0.85 17.95 4.29
CA ILE A 114 0.07 17.08 5.05
C ILE A 114 0.80 16.15 4.09
N GLN A 115 2.14 16.26 4.08
CA GLN A 115 3.03 15.46 3.23
C GLN A 115 4.28 15.07 4.02
N SER A 116 4.10 14.12 4.96
CA SER A 116 5.18 13.66 5.85
C SER A 116 6.04 12.55 5.23
N PHE A 117 6.07 12.43 3.89
CA PHE A 117 6.87 11.43 3.19
C PHE A 117 7.57 12.02 1.95
N ARG A 118 8.57 11.30 1.45
CA ARG A 118 9.21 11.56 0.16
C ARG A 118 9.29 10.26 -0.64
N GLN A 119 9.12 10.38 -1.96
CA GLN A 119 9.28 9.30 -2.93
C GLN A 119 10.77 9.18 -3.26
N ILE A 120 11.39 8.08 -2.89
CA ILE A 120 12.84 7.90 -2.86
C ILE A 120 13.38 6.94 -3.92
N ALA A 121 12.52 6.18 -4.56
CA ALA A 121 12.87 5.25 -5.65
C ALA A 121 11.62 4.90 -6.45
N VAL A 122 11.83 4.30 -7.61
CA VAL A 122 10.78 3.70 -8.44
C VAL A 122 10.99 2.19 -8.47
N ALA A 123 9.96 1.42 -8.10
CA ALA A 123 9.89 0.01 -8.41
C ALA A 123 9.17 -0.14 -9.76
N HIS A 124 9.89 -0.46 -10.82
CA HIS A 124 9.28 -0.69 -12.13
C HIS A 124 8.91 -2.16 -12.28
N GLY A 125 7.72 -2.44 -12.79
CA GLY A 125 7.25 -3.83 -12.85
C GLY A 125 6.03 -4.06 -13.74
N ASP A 126 5.41 -5.21 -13.51
CA ASP A 126 4.30 -5.72 -14.30
C ASP A 126 3.05 -4.85 -14.22
N VAL A 127 2.45 -4.56 -15.36
CA VAL A 127 1.14 -3.89 -15.49
C VAL A 127 0.05 -4.80 -16.04
N ASN A 128 0.39 -6.01 -16.52
CA ASN A 128 -0.60 -7.00 -16.96
C ASN A 128 -1.36 -7.63 -15.79
N ASN A 129 -0.83 -7.49 -14.57
CA ASN A 129 -1.52 -7.84 -13.33
C ASN A 129 -2.41 -6.69 -12.80
N GLN A 130 -2.95 -5.89 -13.72
CA GLN A 130 -3.93 -4.83 -13.51
C GLN A 130 -4.91 -4.89 -14.68
N ALA A 131 -6.20 -5.11 -14.41
CA ALA A 131 -7.13 -5.45 -15.47
C ALA A 131 -8.59 -5.10 -15.12
N VAL A 132 -9.41 -5.02 -16.14
CA VAL A 132 -10.86 -5.13 -16.03
C VAL A 132 -11.26 -6.57 -16.20
N LEU A 133 -11.92 -7.13 -15.20
CA LEU A 133 -12.52 -8.47 -15.22
C LEU A 133 -14.01 -8.40 -15.55
N VAL A 134 -14.50 -9.46 -16.13
CA VAL A 134 -15.95 -9.72 -16.29
C VAL A 134 -16.29 -11.11 -15.75
N PRO A 135 -17.51 -11.32 -15.23
CA PRO A 135 -17.93 -12.61 -14.69
C PRO A 135 -17.90 -13.71 -15.73
N ARG A 136 -17.84 -14.95 -15.27
CA ARG A 136 -18.05 -16.14 -16.11
C ARG A 136 -19.37 -16.02 -16.87
N GLY A 137 -19.33 -16.25 -18.19
CA GLY A 137 -20.52 -16.17 -19.05
C GLY A 137 -20.92 -14.75 -19.46
N SER A 138 -20.20 -13.71 -19.05
CA SER A 138 -20.41 -12.36 -19.56
C SER A 138 -20.23 -12.32 -21.08
N LYS A 139 -21.17 -11.64 -21.77
CA LYS A 139 -21.13 -11.44 -23.24
C LYS A 139 -20.20 -10.29 -23.67
N ALA A 140 -19.69 -9.48 -22.71
CA ALA A 140 -18.80 -8.38 -23.01
C ALA A 140 -17.49 -8.91 -23.64
N GLN A 141 -17.10 -8.38 -24.80
CA GLN A 141 -15.87 -8.71 -25.54
C GLN A 141 -14.87 -7.56 -25.52
N SER A 142 -15.33 -6.34 -25.25
CA SER A 142 -14.54 -5.12 -25.24
C SER A 142 -14.97 -4.17 -24.11
N ILE A 143 -14.17 -3.14 -23.86
CA ILE A 143 -14.51 -2.08 -22.90
C ILE A 143 -15.78 -1.32 -23.33
N ALA A 144 -16.05 -1.21 -24.64
CA ALA A 144 -17.26 -0.56 -25.14
C ALA A 144 -18.55 -1.26 -24.66
N ASP A 145 -18.50 -2.58 -24.42
CA ASP A 145 -19.64 -3.36 -23.94
C ASP A 145 -19.98 -3.11 -22.45
N LEU A 146 -19.17 -2.29 -21.78
CA LEU A 146 -19.43 -1.85 -20.39
C LEU A 146 -20.39 -0.67 -20.32
N ARG A 147 -20.86 -0.10 -21.45
CA ARG A 147 -21.86 0.97 -21.46
C ARG A 147 -23.11 0.56 -20.66
N GLY A 148 -23.51 1.41 -19.69
CA GLY A 148 -24.65 1.16 -18.80
C GLY A 148 -24.43 0.04 -17.76
N LYS A 149 -23.21 -0.52 -17.65
CA LYS A 149 -22.89 -1.62 -16.74
C LYS A 149 -22.36 -1.12 -15.39
N ARG A 150 -22.59 -1.91 -14.34
CA ARG A 150 -22.03 -1.67 -13.01
C ARG A 150 -20.58 -2.13 -12.99
N VAL A 151 -19.67 -1.19 -12.88
CA VAL A 151 -18.22 -1.49 -12.90
C VAL A 151 -17.60 -1.11 -11.56
N GLY A 152 -17.14 -2.12 -10.82
CA GLY A 152 -16.42 -1.93 -9.56
C GLY A 152 -15.02 -1.38 -9.79
N TYR A 153 -14.54 -0.52 -8.89
CA TYR A 153 -13.17 0.01 -8.91
C TYR A 153 -12.74 0.47 -7.52
N VAL A 154 -11.44 0.61 -7.28
CA VAL A 154 -10.89 1.18 -6.04
C VAL A 154 -10.53 2.64 -6.27
N ARG A 155 -11.15 3.53 -5.48
CA ARG A 155 -10.93 4.99 -5.59
C ARG A 155 -9.48 5.36 -5.32
N ALA A 156 -8.98 6.39 -6.01
CA ALA A 156 -7.63 6.95 -5.84
C ALA A 156 -6.50 5.92 -6.03
N THR A 157 -6.69 4.96 -6.95
CA THR A 157 -5.72 3.94 -7.31
C THR A 157 -5.58 3.78 -8.82
N THR A 158 -4.66 2.92 -9.24
CA THR A 158 -4.48 2.58 -10.67
C THR A 158 -5.75 2.05 -11.30
N SER A 159 -6.61 1.31 -10.55
CA SER A 159 -7.85 0.77 -11.11
C SER A 159 -8.81 1.86 -11.58
N GLN A 160 -8.91 2.97 -10.87
CA GLN A 160 -9.67 4.13 -11.32
C GLN A 160 -9.04 4.77 -12.56
N TYR A 161 -7.72 4.96 -12.54
CA TYR A 161 -7.00 5.61 -13.63
C TYR A 161 -7.12 4.82 -14.95
N PHE A 162 -6.77 3.53 -14.93
CA PHE A 162 -6.80 2.75 -16.18
C PHE A 162 -8.23 2.52 -16.67
N LEU A 163 -9.23 2.43 -15.77
CA LEU A 163 -10.63 2.33 -16.20
C LEU A 163 -11.06 3.61 -16.95
N ILE A 164 -10.74 4.80 -16.42
CA ILE A 164 -11.01 6.08 -17.12
C ILE A 164 -10.35 6.06 -18.51
N ARG A 165 -9.06 5.71 -18.58
CA ARG A 165 -8.32 5.69 -19.82
C ARG A 165 -8.88 4.68 -20.84
N MET A 166 -9.25 3.49 -20.37
CA MET A 166 -9.86 2.47 -21.22
C MET A 166 -11.21 2.90 -21.78
N LEU A 167 -12.03 3.61 -20.99
CA LEU A 167 -13.30 4.17 -21.45
C LEU A 167 -13.06 5.26 -22.51
N GLU A 168 -12.15 6.20 -22.26
CA GLU A 168 -11.79 7.27 -23.20
C GLU A 168 -11.35 6.72 -24.55
N GLU A 169 -10.54 5.64 -24.58
CA GLU A 169 -10.04 5.03 -25.83
C GLU A 169 -11.15 4.42 -26.71
N VAL A 170 -12.30 4.10 -26.12
CA VAL A 170 -13.47 3.57 -26.87
C VAL A 170 -14.59 4.60 -26.99
N GLY A 171 -14.31 5.89 -26.72
CA GLY A 171 -15.27 6.97 -26.83
C GLY A 171 -16.36 6.97 -25.74
N LEU A 172 -16.08 6.37 -24.58
CA LEU A 172 -16.98 6.39 -23.43
C LEU A 172 -16.46 7.38 -22.37
N GLY A 173 -17.41 8.04 -21.69
CA GLY A 173 -17.14 8.81 -20.49
C GLY A 173 -17.39 7.99 -19.22
N TRP A 174 -17.04 8.62 -18.09
CA TRP A 174 -17.28 8.02 -16.77
C TRP A 174 -18.76 7.78 -16.48
N ASP A 175 -19.63 8.68 -16.98
CA ASP A 175 -21.08 8.61 -16.80
C ASP A 175 -21.77 7.63 -17.77
N ASP A 176 -21.04 7.08 -18.74
CA ASP A 176 -21.56 6.04 -19.64
C ASP A 176 -21.62 4.66 -18.97
N ILE A 177 -21.01 4.50 -17.81
CA ILE A 177 -21.09 3.31 -16.97
C ILE A 177 -21.80 3.66 -15.65
N THR A 178 -22.07 2.66 -14.80
CA THR A 178 -22.42 2.85 -13.39
C THR A 178 -21.20 2.53 -12.55
N PRO A 179 -20.34 3.51 -12.22
CA PRO A 179 -19.11 3.24 -11.48
C PRO A 179 -19.42 2.99 -9.99
N VAL A 180 -18.89 1.89 -9.45
CA VAL A 180 -19.11 1.48 -8.05
C VAL A 180 -17.77 1.50 -7.31
N ALA A 181 -17.54 2.55 -6.50
CA ALA A 181 -16.34 2.66 -5.69
C ALA A 181 -16.42 1.75 -4.46
N MET A 182 -15.43 0.87 -4.29
CA MET A 182 -15.36 -0.04 -3.13
C MET A 182 -13.93 -0.49 -2.85
N GLY A 183 -13.69 -0.98 -1.62
CA GLY A 183 -12.43 -1.59 -1.25
C GLY A 183 -12.18 -2.90 -1.98
N VAL A 184 -10.93 -3.39 -1.93
CA VAL A 184 -10.54 -4.64 -2.62
C VAL A 184 -11.37 -5.82 -2.16
N SER A 185 -11.56 -5.98 -0.84
CA SER A 185 -12.31 -7.10 -0.26
C SER A 185 -13.81 -7.03 -0.57
N ASP A 186 -14.40 -5.83 -0.48
CA ASP A 186 -15.82 -5.62 -0.79
C ASP A 186 -16.08 -5.80 -2.28
N GLY A 187 -15.14 -5.32 -3.13
CA GLY A 187 -15.18 -5.51 -4.57
C GLY A 187 -15.14 -7.00 -4.97
N ALA A 188 -14.28 -7.79 -4.31
CA ALA A 188 -14.20 -9.23 -4.52
C ALA A 188 -15.53 -9.92 -4.15
N ALA A 189 -16.11 -9.57 -3.00
CA ALA A 189 -17.39 -10.12 -2.56
C ALA A 189 -18.54 -9.74 -3.51
N ALA A 190 -18.63 -8.46 -3.90
CA ALA A 190 -19.64 -7.95 -4.81
C ALA A 190 -19.54 -8.60 -6.21
N PHE A 191 -18.30 -8.80 -6.70
CA PHE A 191 -18.07 -9.44 -7.99
C PHE A 191 -18.47 -10.93 -7.95
N SER A 192 -18.08 -11.65 -6.91
CA SER A 192 -18.44 -13.06 -6.70
C SER A 192 -19.95 -13.28 -6.59
N GLN A 193 -20.67 -12.33 -5.98
CA GLN A 193 -22.15 -12.37 -5.84
C GLN A 193 -22.90 -11.90 -7.09
N GLY A 194 -22.21 -11.53 -8.19
CA GLY A 194 -22.84 -11.02 -9.40
C GLY A 194 -23.42 -9.62 -9.27
N ALA A 195 -23.03 -8.86 -8.24
CA ALA A 195 -23.46 -7.47 -8.07
C ALA A 195 -22.73 -6.50 -9.02
N LEU A 196 -21.65 -6.93 -9.65
CA LEU A 196 -20.88 -6.18 -10.64
C LEU A 196 -20.91 -6.88 -11.99
N ASP A 197 -21.04 -6.10 -13.06
CA ASP A 197 -20.96 -6.57 -14.44
C ASP A 197 -19.50 -6.53 -14.97
N GLY A 198 -18.65 -5.70 -14.35
CA GLY A 198 -17.22 -5.59 -14.56
C GLY A 198 -16.50 -5.18 -13.28
N TRP A 199 -15.20 -5.50 -13.18
CA TRP A 199 -14.38 -5.16 -12.02
C TRP A 199 -12.98 -4.74 -12.44
N ALA A 200 -12.66 -3.46 -12.28
CA ALA A 200 -11.34 -2.90 -12.48
C ALA A 200 -10.52 -3.11 -11.21
N ILE A 201 -9.50 -3.97 -11.27
CA ILE A 201 -8.75 -4.43 -10.09
C ILE A 201 -7.29 -4.73 -10.44
N TYR A 202 -6.46 -4.88 -9.43
CA TYR A 202 -5.04 -5.17 -9.51
C TYR A 202 -4.62 -6.28 -8.54
N GLY A 203 -3.50 -6.93 -8.86
CA GLY A 203 -2.83 -7.89 -7.99
C GLY A 203 -3.52 -9.26 -7.92
N PHE A 204 -3.28 -9.96 -6.82
CA PHE A 204 -3.73 -11.35 -6.62
C PHE A 204 -5.25 -11.58 -6.74
N PRO A 205 -6.15 -10.62 -6.47
CA PRO A 205 -7.59 -10.82 -6.69
C PRO A 205 -7.93 -11.23 -8.11
N ILE A 206 -7.14 -10.82 -9.12
CA ILE A 206 -7.32 -11.23 -10.52
C ILE A 206 -7.17 -12.74 -10.65
N GLN A 207 -6.03 -13.30 -10.17
CA GLN A 207 -5.75 -14.74 -10.26
C GLN A 207 -6.78 -15.55 -9.48
N ARG A 208 -7.17 -15.05 -8.32
CA ARG A 208 -8.18 -15.69 -7.49
C ARG A 208 -9.53 -15.73 -8.21
N ALA A 209 -10.04 -14.62 -8.72
CA ALA A 209 -11.32 -14.57 -9.43
C ALA A 209 -11.31 -15.48 -10.68
N ILE A 210 -10.19 -15.55 -11.41
CA ILE A 210 -10.03 -16.46 -12.55
C ILE A 210 -10.10 -17.92 -12.08
N ALA A 211 -9.32 -18.28 -11.04
CA ALA A 211 -9.19 -19.65 -10.56
C ALA A 211 -10.47 -20.17 -9.90
N THR A 212 -11.14 -19.36 -9.07
CA THR A 212 -12.27 -19.82 -8.24
C THR A 212 -13.64 -19.54 -8.84
N GLU A 213 -13.77 -18.48 -9.66
CA GLU A 213 -15.06 -18.00 -10.18
C GLU A 213 -15.15 -18.11 -11.70
N GLY A 214 -14.04 -18.45 -12.38
CA GLY A 214 -13.96 -18.51 -13.83
C GLY A 214 -14.10 -17.13 -14.48
N ALA A 215 -13.72 -16.08 -13.78
CA ALA A 215 -13.70 -14.73 -14.33
C ALA A 215 -12.78 -14.64 -15.55
N ARG A 216 -13.09 -13.71 -16.45
CA ARG A 216 -12.29 -13.49 -17.66
C ARG A 216 -11.70 -12.07 -17.64
N ILE A 217 -10.44 -11.94 -18.02
CA ILE A 217 -9.84 -10.64 -18.29
C ILE A 217 -10.46 -10.08 -19.57
N LEU A 218 -11.09 -8.91 -19.48
CA LEU A 218 -11.60 -8.17 -20.62
C LEU A 218 -10.47 -7.37 -21.28
N ARG A 219 -9.68 -6.65 -20.47
CA ARG A 219 -8.51 -5.89 -20.90
C ARG A 219 -7.53 -5.71 -19.75
N THR A 220 -6.23 -5.80 -20.01
CA THR A 220 -5.17 -5.44 -19.06
C THR A 220 -4.80 -3.96 -19.22
N ALA A 221 -4.13 -3.41 -18.21
CA ALA A 221 -3.65 -2.02 -18.22
C ALA A 221 -2.34 -1.83 -19.02
N ASN A 222 -1.91 -2.84 -19.78
CA ASN A 222 -0.76 -2.73 -20.67
C ASN A 222 -1.00 -1.64 -21.72
N GLY A 223 0.00 -0.79 -21.95
CA GLY A 223 -0.09 0.36 -22.83
C GLY A 223 -0.78 1.59 -22.21
N ILE A 224 -1.31 1.48 -20.96
CA ILE A 224 -1.96 2.57 -20.23
C ILE A 224 -1.13 3.00 -19.03
N LEU A 225 -0.70 2.04 -18.22
CA LEU A 225 0.13 2.31 -17.04
C LEU A 225 1.61 2.34 -17.40
N SER A 226 2.35 3.23 -16.74
CA SER A 226 3.81 3.40 -16.91
C SER A 226 4.63 2.18 -16.45
N GLY A 227 4.07 1.35 -15.56
CA GLY A 227 4.81 0.33 -14.83
C GLY A 227 5.57 0.87 -13.63
N ASN A 228 5.46 2.17 -13.32
CA ASN A 228 6.09 2.77 -12.15
C ASN A 228 5.23 2.56 -10.91
N TYR A 229 5.85 1.95 -9.92
CA TYR A 229 5.38 1.92 -8.53
C TYR A 229 6.37 2.72 -7.71
N LEU A 230 5.87 3.49 -6.76
CA LEU A 230 6.70 4.40 -5.99
C LEU A 230 7.07 3.81 -4.64
N VAL A 231 8.31 3.99 -4.28
CA VAL A 231 8.83 3.71 -2.95
C VAL A 231 8.91 5.04 -2.20
N ALA A 232 8.27 5.12 -1.04
CA ALA A 232 8.26 6.30 -0.20
C ALA A 232 8.78 6.01 1.20
N ALA A 233 9.38 7.03 1.83
CA ALA A 233 9.81 6.97 3.22
C ALA A 233 9.35 8.21 3.99
N HIS A 234 9.10 8.03 5.29
CA HIS A 234 8.70 9.12 6.20
C HIS A 234 9.84 10.14 6.36
N VAL A 235 9.51 11.42 6.42
CA VAL A 235 10.52 12.50 6.50
C VAL A 235 11.40 12.38 7.73
N ASP A 236 10.88 12.00 8.90
CA ASP A 236 11.68 11.81 10.10
C ASP A 236 12.62 10.61 9.99
N ALA A 237 12.20 9.53 9.32
CA ALA A 237 13.08 8.39 9.04
C ALA A 237 14.21 8.75 8.06
N LEU A 238 13.95 9.68 7.14
CA LEU A 238 14.95 10.22 6.22
C LEU A 238 15.90 11.23 6.89
N ALA A 239 15.43 11.94 7.93
CA ALA A 239 16.23 12.88 8.71
C ALA A 239 17.10 12.20 9.76
N ASP A 240 16.71 11.03 10.28
CA ASP A 240 17.50 10.21 11.19
C ASP A 240 18.62 9.50 10.41
N PRO A 241 19.91 9.74 10.71
CA PRO A 241 21.02 9.16 9.95
C PRO A 241 21.05 7.63 9.97
N GLU A 242 20.67 7.00 11.09
CA GLU A 242 20.65 5.55 11.22
C GLU A 242 19.52 4.94 10.42
N LYS A 243 18.30 5.47 10.53
CA LYS A 243 17.15 5.01 9.73
C LYS A 243 17.35 5.25 8.24
N SER A 244 17.92 6.41 7.86
CA SER A 244 18.23 6.70 6.45
C SER A 244 19.24 5.70 5.88
N ARG A 245 20.27 5.33 6.62
CA ARG A 245 21.22 4.27 6.24
C ARG A 245 20.49 2.93 6.07
N ILE A 246 19.66 2.53 7.05
CA ILE A 246 18.90 1.27 7.01
C ILE A 246 17.95 1.24 5.80
N ILE A 247 17.28 2.36 5.47
CA ILE A 247 16.44 2.47 4.27
C ILE A 247 17.26 2.19 2.99
N GLY A 248 18.48 2.75 2.89
CA GLY A 248 19.37 2.47 1.77
C GLY A 248 19.77 1.00 1.66
N GLU A 249 20.08 0.36 2.79
CA GLU A 249 20.39 -1.07 2.85
C GLU A 249 19.17 -1.93 2.50
N TYR A 250 17.99 -1.55 2.99
CA TYR A 250 16.74 -2.25 2.65
C TYR A 250 16.43 -2.16 1.15
N LEU A 251 16.63 -1.01 0.51
CA LEU A 251 16.50 -0.86 -0.96
C LEU A 251 17.44 -1.83 -1.71
N ALA A 252 18.69 -1.96 -1.27
CA ALA A 252 19.64 -2.91 -1.88
C ALA A 252 19.18 -4.37 -1.70
N LEU A 253 18.63 -4.72 -0.53
CA LEU A 253 18.08 -6.06 -0.30
C LEU A 253 16.83 -6.32 -1.15
N VAL A 254 15.95 -5.34 -1.32
CA VAL A 254 14.76 -5.44 -2.21
C VAL A 254 15.22 -5.65 -3.66
N GLN A 255 16.20 -4.90 -4.13
CA GLN A 255 16.77 -5.10 -5.49
C GLN A 255 17.33 -6.49 -5.68
N LYS A 256 18.10 -7.00 -4.69
CA LYS A 256 18.62 -8.37 -4.71
C LYS A 256 17.50 -9.40 -4.77
N ALA A 257 16.43 -9.19 -4.02
CA ALA A 257 15.25 -10.07 -3.98
C ALA A 257 14.49 -10.08 -5.32
N TYR A 258 14.32 -8.94 -5.96
CA TYR A 258 13.74 -8.86 -7.29
C TYR A 258 14.60 -9.59 -8.35
N GLY A 259 15.93 -9.46 -8.26
CA GLY A 259 16.86 -10.22 -9.10
C GLY A 259 16.71 -11.73 -8.92
N TRP A 260 16.58 -12.19 -7.67
CA TRP A 260 16.32 -13.60 -7.37
C TRP A 260 14.98 -14.06 -7.97
N ALA A 261 13.89 -13.29 -7.80
CA ALA A 261 12.57 -13.64 -8.35
C ALA A 261 12.60 -13.74 -9.88
N ALA A 262 13.32 -12.84 -10.55
CA ALA A 262 13.49 -12.86 -12.01
C ALA A 262 14.25 -14.10 -12.50
N ALA A 263 15.26 -14.54 -11.73
CA ALA A 263 16.07 -15.73 -12.05
C ALA A 263 15.38 -17.05 -11.68
N ASN A 264 14.45 -17.06 -10.69
CA ASN A 264 13.82 -18.25 -10.13
C ASN A 264 12.29 -18.24 -10.28
N GLN A 265 11.80 -17.86 -11.45
CA GLN A 265 10.37 -17.62 -11.69
C GLN A 265 9.46 -18.80 -11.32
N GLY A 266 9.88 -20.03 -11.58
CA GLY A 266 9.09 -21.24 -11.24
C GLY A 266 8.94 -21.45 -9.74
N GLU A 267 10.04 -21.30 -8.98
CA GLU A 267 10.04 -21.40 -7.52
C GLU A 267 9.23 -20.25 -6.91
N TRP A 268 9.42 -19.03 -7.39
CA TRP A 268 8.70 -17.87 -6.94
C TRP A 268 7.19 -17.98 -7.21
N ALA A 269 6.79 -18.49 -8.39
CA ALA A 269 5.40 -18.75 -8.71
C ALA A 269 4.77 -19.79 -7.76
N ALA A 270 5.50 -20.84 -7.39
CA ALA A 270 5.00 -21.85 -6.46
C ALA A 270 4.78 -21.28 -5.03
N VAL A 271 5.69 -20.42 -4.58
CA VAL A 271 5.55 -19.72 -3.29
C VAL A 271 4.32 -18.81 -3.30
N ILE A 272 4.13 -18.02 -4.37
CA ILE A 272 2.96 -17.14 -4.52
C ILE A 272 1.67 -17.95 -4.57
N ALA A 273 1.60 -19.00 -5.39
CA ALA A 273 0.41 -19.83 -5.56
C ALA A 273 -0.09 -20.38 -4.22
N LYS A 274 0.86 -20.82 -3.38
CA LYS A 274 0.57 -21.30 -2.02
C LYS A 274 0.06 -20.16 -1.11
N ASP A 275 0.67 -18.97 -1.17
CA ASP A 275 0.30 -17.83 -0.33
C ASP A 275 -1.09 -17.28 -0.65
N ILE A 276 -1.43 -17.18 -1.93
CA ILE A 276 -2.74 -16.63 -2.36
C ILE A 276 -3.83 -17.70 -2.50
N GLY A 277 -3.47 -19.00 -2.36
CA GLY A 277 -4.40 -20.14 -2.38
C GLY A 277 -5.02 -20.40 -3.75
N VAL A 278 -4.19 -20.36 -4.82
CA VAL A 278 -4.61 -20.69 -6.20
C VAL A 278 -3.74 -21.80 -6.78
N PRO A 279 -4.20 -22.53 -7.81
CA PRO A 279 -3.36 -23.49 -8.53
C PRO A 279 -2.12 -22.81 -9.14
N LEU A 280 -1.00 -23.53 -9.14
CA LEU A 280 0.29 -23.03 -9.62
C LEU A 280 0.25 -22.58 -11.09
N ASP A 281 -0.47 -23.29 -11.94
CA ASP A 281 -0.62 -23.00 -13.36
C ASP A 281 -1.21 -21.60 -13.63
N HIS A 282 -2.11 -21.11 -12.79
CA HIS A 282 -2.64 -19.75 -12.87
C HIS A 282 -1.56 -18.69 -12.63
N VAL A 283 -0.66 -18.91 -11.67
CA VAL A 283 0.44 -17.98 -11.41
C VAL A 283 1.50 -18.07 -12.49
N LEU A 284 1.84 -19.26 -12.95
CA LEU A 284 2.76 -19.45 -14.08
C LEU A 284 2.24 -18.81 -15.36
N ASP A 285 0.93 -18.90 -15.62
CA ASP A 285 0.31 -18.24 -16.76
C ASP A 285 0.39 -16.71 -16.65
N GLN A 286 0.14 -16.15 -15.46
CA GLN A 286 0.33 -14.72 -15.22
C GLN A 286 1.81 -14.32 -15.42
N PHE A 287 2.76 -15.14 -14.97
CA PHE A 287 4.19 -14.86 -15.12
C PHE A 287 4.64 -14.87 -16.59
N ARG A 288 4.12 -15.79 -17.40
CA ARG A 288 4.39 -15.79 -18.85
C ARG A 288 3.87 -14.54 -19.56
N ARG A 289 2.84 -13.90 -19.01
CA ARG A 289 2.21 -12.69 -19.57
C ARG A 289 2.71 -11.40 -18.93
N LYS A 290 3.66 -11.43 -17.99
CA LYS A 290 4.22 -10.22 -17.41
C LYS A 290 4.73 -9.26 -18.46
N SER A 291 4.40 -7.98 -18.33
CA SER A 291 4.96 -6.91 -19.16
C SER A 291 6.42 -6.57 -18.79
N ALA A 292 6.80 -6.77 -17.52
CA ALA A 292 8.15 -6.58 -17.02
C ALA A 292 8.36 -7.35 -15.71
N SER A 293 9.61 -7.72 -15.42
CA SER A 293 10.04 -8.13 -14.07
C SER A 293 10.20 -6.90 -13.18
N PHE A 294 9.99 -7.07 -11.86
CA PHE A 294 10.22 -5.98 -10.92
C PHE A 294 11.71 -5.68 -10.76
N GLU A 295 12.04 -4.40 -10.75
CA GLU A 295 13.36 -3.86 -10.47
C GLU A 295 13.24 -2.48 -9.80
N LEU A 296 14.20 -2.11 -8.95
CA LEU A 296 14.29 -0.76 -8.45
C LEU A 296 15.09 0.13 -9.42
N ARG A 297 14.60 1.35 -9.61
CA ARG A 297 15.19 2.38 -10.46
C ARG A 297 15.39 3.67 -9.68
N PRO A 298 16.39 4.49 -10.05
CA PRO A 298 16.58 5.81 -9.47
C PRO A 298 15.40 6.75 -9.78
N VAL A 299 15.27 7.79 -8.96
CA VAL A 299 14.40 8.94 -9.25
C VAL A 299 14.95 9.67 -10.46
N THR A 300 14.10 9.91 -11.48
CA THR A 300 14.45 10.59 -12.71
C THR A 300 13.38 11.60 -13.09
N ASP A 301 13.73 12.60 -13.91
CA ASP A 301 12.75 13.55 -14.45
C ASP A 301 11.65 12.84 -15.26
N ALA A 302 11.97 11.75 -15.94
CA ALA A 302 10.97 10.94 -16.66
C ALA A 302 9.94 10.30 -15.71
N ALA A 303 10.38 9.77 -14.56
CA ALA A 303 9.46 9.23 -13.56
C ALA A 303 8.58 10.32 -12.93
N ILE A 304 9.16 11.48 -12.64
CA ILE A 304 8.42 12.64 -12.12
C ILE A 304 7.38 13.11 -13.15
N ALA A 305 7.77 13.22 -14.42
CA ALA A 305 6.88 13.63 -15.52
C ALA A 305 5.75 12.60 -15.73
N SER A 306 6.01 11.30 -15.60
CA SER A 306 4.98 10.25 -15.64
C SER A 306 3.92 10.50 -14.57
N GLN A 307 4.33 10.69 -13.32
CA GLN A 307 3.41 10.95 -12.21
C GLN A 307 2.66 12.28 -12.42
N GLN A 308 3.32 13.32 -12.96
CA GLN A 308 2.67 14.60 -13.24
C GLN A 308 1.55 14.44 -14.29
N GLN A 309 1.77 13.67 -15.36
CA GLN A 309 0.74 13.41 -16.36
C GLN A 309 -0.51 12.75 -15.76
N VAL A 310 -0.31 11.84 -14.79
CA VAL A 310 -1.41 11.21 -14.05
C VAL A 310 -2.15 12.25 -13.20
N ALA A 311 -1.43 13.12 -12.50
CA ALA A 311 -2.01 14.21 -11.70
C ALA A 311 -2.84 15.16 -12.55
N ASP A 312 -2.30 15.56 -13.71
CA ASP A 312 -2.97 16.45 -14.66
C ASP A 312 -4.26 15.83 -15.22
N LEU A 313 -4.26 14.52 -15.50
CA LEU A 313 -5.47 13.81 -15.91
C LEU A 313 -6.54 13.86 -14.81
N PHE A 314 -6.21 13.49 -13.58
CA PHE A 314 -7.16 13.52 -12.48
C PHE A 314 -7.70 14.92 -12.19
N PHE A 315 -6.89 15.95 -12.36
CA PHE A 315 -7.35 17.33 -12.24
C PHE A 315 -8.32 17.69 -13.38
N ARG A 316 -8.00 17.38 -14.65
CA ARG A 316 -8.91 17.60 -15.79
C ARG A 316 -10.25 16.88 -15.63
N GLN A 317 -10.21 15.67 -15.06
CA GLN A 317 -11.41 14.87 -14.76
C GLN A 317 -12.15 15.34 -13.49
N LYS A 318 -11.75 16.45 -12.88
CA LYS A 318 -12.33 17.03 -11.65
C LYS A 318 -12.32 16.07 -10.46
N LEU A 319 -11.39 15.12 -10.45
CA LEU A 319 -11.19 14.17 -9.35
C LEU A 319 -10.22 14.69 -8.29
N LEU A 320 -9.45 15.75 -8.61
CA LEU A 320 -8.64 16.51 -7.64
C LEU A 320 -9.26 17.90 -7.44
N PRO A 321 -9.27 18.43 -6.20
CA PRO A 321 -9.83 19.74 -5.89
C PRO A 321 -8.99 20.91 -6.43
N LYS A 322 -7.71 20.66 -6.71
CA LYS A 322 -6.74 21.63 -7.24
C LYS A 322 -5.67 20.92 -8.07
N ALA A 323 -5.00 21.68 -8.95
CA ALA A 323 -3.80 21.19 -9.64
C ALA A 323 -2.70 20.89 -8.61
N VAL A 324 -1.92 19.84 -8.87
CA VAL A 324 -0.85 19.36 -8.00
C VAL A 324 0.46 19.38 -8.77
N ASP A 325 1.50 19.99 -8.20
CA ASP A 325 2.88 19.76 -8.58
C ASP A 325 3.43 18.59 -7.76
N VAL A 326 3.83 17.50 -8.45
CA VAL A 326 4.33 16.30 -7.77
C VAL A 326 5.82 16.36 -7.47
N ARG A 327 6.57 17.28 -8.07
CA ARG A 327 8.04 17.38 -7.92
C ARG A 327 8.51 17.50 -6.47
N PRO A 328 7.86 18.29 -5.58
CA PRO A 328 8.25 18.39 -4.17
C PRO A 328 8.12 17.09 -3.37
N LEU A 329 7.40 16.09 -3.88
CA LEU A 329 7.27 14.78 -3.23
C LEU A 329 8.51 13.91 -3.41
N TRP A 330 9.43 14.24 -4.33
CA TRP A 330 10.54 13.39 -4.73
C TRP A 330 11.85 13.76 -4.04
N ASP A 331 12.65 12.75 -3.72
CA ASP A 331 13.96 12.88 -3.10
C ASP A 331 14.93 11.86 -3.74
N ALA A 332 15.96 12.33 -4.40
CA ALA A 332 16.90 11.53 -5.17
C ALA A 332 18.10 11.01 -4.33
N ARG A 333 18.09 11.16 -2.98
CA ARG A 333 19.23 10.84 -2.11
C ARG A 333 19.78 9.42 -2.25
N PHE A 334 18.94 8.45 -2.62
CA PHE A 334 19.34 7.06 -2.81
C PHE A 334 19.69 6.69 -4.25
N ASN A 335 19.72 7.63 -5.18
CA ASN A 335 20.03 7.33 -6.59
C ASN A 335 21.39 6.68 -6.79
N ALA A 336 22.36 6.99 -5.93
CA ALA A 336 23.71 6.40 -6.03
C ALA A 336 23.74 4.91 -5.61
N THR A 337 22.77 4.46 -4.82
CA THR A 337 22.70 3.08 -4.32
C THR A 337 21.86 2.16 -5.21
N LEU A 338 21.15 2.73 -6.18
CA LEU A 338 20.28 2.01 -7.08
C LEU A 338 20.95 1.74 -8.43
N PRO A 339 20.57 0.63 -9.13
CA PRO A 339 21.16 0.31 -10.43
C PRO A 339 20.95 1.44 -11.42
N LYS A 340 22.02 1.92 -12.03
CA LYS A 340 21.95 2.79 -13.20
C LYS A 340 21.66 1.91 -14.41
N ARG A 341 20.61 2.18 -15.17
CA ARG A 341 20.50 1.62 -16.52
C ARG A 341 21.61 2.22 -17.37
N GLY A 342 22.43 1.37 -17.97
CA GLY A 342 23.26 1.75 -19.10
C GLY A 342 22.39 2.08 -20.33
#